data_7f4efedf0b94fa99121d33b9b62acd34
#
_entry.id   7f4efedf0b94fa99121d33b9b62acd34
#
_cell.length_a   1.000
_cell.length_b   1.000
_cell.length_c   1.000
_cell.angle_alpha   90.00
_cell.angle_beta   90.00
_cell.angle_gamma   90.00
#
_symmetry.space_group_name_H-M   'P 1'
#
loop_
_entity.id
_entity.type
_entity.pdbx_description
1 polymer ?
#
loop_
_entity_poly.entity_id
_entity_poly.type
_entity_poly.pdbx_seq_one_letter_code
_entity_poly.pdbx_strand_id
1 'polypeptide(L)'
;MNWKKKLLALGLSLALTLSLTACGQKAAEPEQSEEPAQTEEPAVEAPDGTEADTAHFRIAALKGPTAMGLVKLMKDNDETIGALLSSAKPYEGEVGNLYTFTLAGSADEVTPALIKGDLDMACVPANLAAVLYGKTGGAVEVLAVNTLGVLYIVENGETVQSMADLKGQTIVAAGKGSTPEYALRYLLTENGIDPDKDVTIDWKSEHSECVAALASGQAAIALLPQPFVTVAQTKIEGLRMALDLTAEWDKLDNGSALITGVIVARRDVVEANPGAVDSFLQNYAASVEWVNGNTAEAATLVGEYGIVDAAVAEKALPYCNIVCLTGGEMKDKLSGYLQVLADAEPSSVGGALPGDDFYYGA
;
A
#
# COMPACT_ATOMS: atom_id res chain seq x y z
N MET A 1 -8.50 -12.42 -48.17
CA MET A 1 -8.64 -11.44 -49.28
C MET A 1 -7.88 -10.19 -48.88
N ASN A 2 -6.82 -9.97 -49.61
CA ASN A 2 -5.86 -8.88 -49.44
C ASN A 2 -6.48 -7.48 -49.55
N TRP A 3 -5.98 -6.51 -48.77
CA TRP A 3 -5.55 -5.25 -49.38
C TRP A 3 -4.45 -4.60 -48.55
N LYS A 4 -3.34 -4.44 -49.29
CA LYS A 4 -2.10 -3.73 -48.98
C LYS A 4 -2.18 -2.30 -49.48
N LYS A 5 -1.24 -1.47 -48.92
CA LYS A 5 -0.55 -0.29 -49.51
C LYS A 5 -1.22 1.05 -49.21
N LYS A 6 -0.52 2.18 -49.07
CA LYS A 6 0.91 2.58 -49.06
C LYS A 6 1.00 4.04 -48.60
N LEU A 7 2.04 4.41 -47.87
CA LEU A 7 2.99 5.50 -48.04
C LEU A 7 2.49 6.89 -48.49
N LEU A 8 2.89 7.97 -47.78
CA LEU A 8 3.90 8.92 -48.28
C LEU A 8 4.38 9.89 -47.19
N ALA A 9 5.71 10.00 -47.11
CA ALA A 9 6.46 11.01 -46.37
C ALA A 9 6.51 12.32 -47.15
N LEU A 10 6.58 13.47 -46.48
CA LEU A 10 7.21 14.67 -47.05
C LEU A 10 7.89 15.46 -45.93
N GLY A 11 9.20 15.52 -46.00
CA GLY A 11 10.03 16.41 -45.20
C GLY A 11 10.09 17.79 -45.86
N LEU A 12 10.32 18.82 -45.07
CA LEU A 12 10.89 20.08 -45.55
C LEU A 12 11.83 20.67 -44.51
N SER A 13 13.11 20.58 -44.83
CA SER A 13 14.23 21.29 -44.21
C SER A 13 14.23 22.73 -44.70
N LEU A 14 14.46 23.71 -43.82
CA LEU A 14 14.98 25.00 -44.27
C LEU A 14 15.98 25.54 -43.26
N ALA A 15 17.24 25.42 -43.64
CA ALA A 15 18.37 26.13 -43.04
C ALA A 15 18.47 27.51 -43.68
N LEU A 16 18.76 28.55 -42.92
CA LEU A 16 19.37 29.77 -43.45
C LEU A 16 20.40 30.35 -42.49
N THR A 17 21.50 30.69 -43.08
CA THR A 17 22.83 30.99 -42.59
C THR A 17 23.04 32.45 -42.19
N LEU A 18 24.00 32.61 -41.27
CA LEU A 18 24.98 33.70 -41.07
C LEU A 18 24.85 35.07 -41.75
N SER A 19 25.09 36.09 -40.93
CA SER A 19 26.11 37.09 -41.31
C SER A 19 26.69 37.82 -40.10
N LEU A 20 28.01 37.70 -39.98
CA LEU A 20 28.90 38.52 -39.16
C LEU A 20 29.08 39.91 -39.81
N THR A 21 29.17 40.96 -38.99
CA THR A 21 30.07 42.05 -39.27
C THR A 21 30.61 42.70 -38.00
N ALA A 22 31.92 42.76 -37.93
CA ALA A 22 32.71 43.38 -36.89
C ALA A 22 33.13 44.82 -37.32
N CYS A 23 33.35 45.71 -36.37
CA CYS A 23 34.33 46.82 -36.29
C CYS A 23 33.86 47.74 -35.17
N GLY A 24 34.56 48.18 -34.12
CA GLY A 24 35.95 48.44 -33.93
C GLY A 24 36.13 49.85 -33.39
N GLN A 25 36.89 50.01 -32.30
CA GLN A 25 37.55 51.21 -31.71
C GLN A 25 36.87 51.88 -30.52
N LYS A 26 37.51 51.82 -29.40
CA LYS A 26 38.65 52.41 -28.67
C LYS A 26 38.23 53.49 -27.66
N ALA A 27 38.46 53.12 -26.41
CA ALA A 27 38.96 53.86 -25.22
C ALA A 27 38.68 55.35 -25.03
N ALA A 28 38.13 55.66 -23.85
CA ALA A 28 38.61 56.71 -22.91
C ALA A 28 37.98 56.44 -21.52
N GLU A 29 38.81 56.36 -20.52
CA GLU A 29 38.60 56.52 -19.07
C GLU A 29 39.07 57.94 -18.71
N PRO A 30 38.88 58.48 -17.52
CA PRO A 30 37.90 58.27 -16.45
C PRO A 30 37.22 59.58 -15.95
N GLU A 31 36.17 59.48 -15.18
CA GLU A 31 35.89 60.49 -14.12
C GLU A 31 35.08 59.82 -13.01
N GLN A 32 35.63 59.96 -11.78
CA GLN A 32 35.00 59.63 -10.50
C GLN A 32 33.86 60.61 -10.22
N SER A 33 32.73 60.08 -9.80
CA SER A 33 31.78 60.86 -9.00
C SER A 33 31.22 60.02 -7.85
N GLU A 34 31.22 60.61 -6.71
CA GLU A 34 30.97 60.13 -5.38
C GLU A 34 29.62 59.42 -5.21
N GLU A 35 29.67 58.34 -4.47
CA GLU A 35 28.58 57.51 -3.96
C GLU A 35 27.90 58.26 -2.77
N PRO A 36 26.56 58.38 -2.73
CA PRO A 36 25.88 58.78 -1.49
C PRO A 36 25.67 57.55 -0.60
N ALA A 37 26.05 57.68 0.66
CA ALA A 37 25.92 56.73 1.73
C ALA A 37 24.50 56.13 1.80
N GLN A 38 24.39 54.81 1.66
CA GLN A 38 23.19 54.06 1.99
C GLN A 38 23.07 53.96 3.51
N THR A 39 21.98 54.47 4.02
CA THR A 39 21.50 54.27 5.38
C THR A 39 21.06 52.81 5.50
N GLU A 40 21.73 52.03 6.34
CA GLU A 40 21.28 50.69 6.72
C GLU A 40 19.95 50.79 7.49
N GLU A 41 18.86 50.36 6.88
CA GLU A 41 17.66 50.01 7.61
C GLU A 41 17.93 48.72 8.41
N PRO A 42 17.47 48.62 9.66
CA PRO A 42 17.65 47.40 10.44
C PRO A 42 16.88 46.26 9.78
N ALA A 43 17.59 45.15 9.49
CA ALA A 43 17.00 43.90 9.07
C ALA A 43 15.97 43.47 10.11
N VAL A 44 14.71 43.48 9.73
CA VAL A 44 13.65 42.84 10.48
C VAL A 44 13.91 41.34 10.32
N GLU A 45 14.39 40.67 11.37
CA GLU A 45 14.41 39.23 11.45
C GLU A 45 12.97 38.75 11.24
N ALA A 46 12.74 37.98 10.16
CA ALA A 46 11.51 37.25 9.96
C ALA A 46 11.35 36.27 11.13
N PRO A 47 10.14 36.13 11.71
CA PRO A 47 9.93 35.14 12.74
C PRO A 47 10.26 33.75 12.15
N ASP A 48 11.08 33.00 12.88
CA ASP A 48 11.38 31.62 12.68
C ASP A 48 10.07 30.80 12.89
N GLY A 49 9.20 30.87 11.88
CA GLY A 49 8.05 30.00 11.74
C GLY A 49 8.54 28.84 10.89
N THR A 50 8.73 27.69 11.50
CA THR A 50 8.79 26.42 10.79
C THR A 50 7.55 26.35 9.91
N GLU A 51 7.70 26.67 8.60
CA GLU A 51 6.67 26.34 7.62
C GLU A 51 6.43 24.84 7.78
N ALA A 52 5.19 24.45 8.11
CA ALA A 52 4.84 23.06 8.17
C ALA A 52 5.17 22.47 6.80
N ASP A 53 6.06 21.46 6.78
CA ASP A 53 6.45 20.74 5.56
C ASP A 53 5.17 20.11 5.00
N THR A 54 4.57 20.74 4.02
CA THR A 54 3.36 20.27 3.35
C THR A 54 3.74 19.63 2.03
N ALA A 55 3.23 18.45 1.78
CA ALA A 55 3.49 17.73 0.54
C ALA A 55 2.19 17.24 -0.10
N HIS A 56 2.26 16.93 -1.39
CA HIS A 56 1.20 16.23 -2.10
C HIS A 56 1.67 14.81 -2.43
N PHE A 57 1.06 13.81 -1.78
CA PHE A 57 1.40 12.42 -1.97
C PHE A 57 0.38 11.68 -2.84
N ARG A 58 0.87 10.89 -3.79
CA ARG A 58 0.10 9.97 -4.63
C ARG A 58 0.19 8.57 -4.01
N ILE A 59 -0.93 8.10 -3.48
CA ILE A 59 -1.00 6.88 -2.68
C ILE A 59 -1.90 5.87 -3.39
N ALA A 60 -1.42 4.66 -3.61
CA ALA A 60 -2.26 3.55 -4.05
C ALA A 60 -2.54 2.57 -2.91
N ALA A 61 -3.73 1.97 -2.91
CA ALA A 61 -4.07 0.90 -1.98
C ALA A 61 -4.86 -0.20 -2.69
N LEU A 62 -4.67 -1.45 -2.26
CA LEU A 62 -5.46 -2.57 -2.75
C LEU A 62 -6.83 -2.58 -2.10
N LYS A 63 -7.89 -2.82 -2.90
CA LYS A 63 -9.26 -2.97 -2.39
C LYS A 63 -9.32 -4.12 -1.38
N GLY A 64 -9.60 -3.79 -0.14
CA GLY A 64 -9.63 -4.72 0.98
C GLY A 64 -9.12 -4.06 2.27
N PRO A 65 -8.67 -4.84 3.27
CA PRO A 65 -8.26 -4.33 4.57
C PRO A 65 -7.15 -3.27 4.49
N THR A 66 -6.21 -3.41 3.55
CA THR A 66 -5.10 -2.46 3.35
C THR A 66 -5.54 -1.05 2.94
N ALA A 67 -6.74 -0.90 2.34
CA ALA A 67 -7.34 0.39 2.00
C ALA A 67 -8.30 0.91 3.08
N MET A 68 -8.90 0.01 3.88
CA MET A 68 -9.96 0.38 4.82
C MET A 68 -9.48 1.34 5.91
N GLY A 69 -8.22 1.23 6.34
CA GLY A 69 -7.63 2.15 7.32
C GLY A 69 -7.46 3.59 6.82
N LEU A 70 -7.51 3.80 5.49
CA LEU A 70 -7.34 5.11 4.86
C LEU A 70 -8.65 5.90 4.72
N VAL A 71 -9.84 5.30 4.88
CA VAL A 71 -11.11 5.92 4.44
C VAL A 71 -11.44 7.22 5.18
N LYS A 72 -11.05 7.36 6.44
CA LYS A 72 -11.24 8.63 7.16
C LYS A 72 -10.28 9.69 6.65
N LEU A 73 -9.01 9.34 6.42
CA LEU A 73 -8.02 10.23 5.82
C LEU A 73 -8.44 10.66 4.40
N MET A 74 -8.99 9.75 3.60
CA MET A 74 -9.53 10.06 2.27
C MET A 74 -10.66 11.08 2.36
N LYS A 75 -11.61 10.88 3.29
CA LYS A 75 -12.72 11.80 3.51
C LYS A 75 -12.24 13.19 3.93
N ASP A 76 -11.34 13.28 4.90
CA ASP A 76 -10.82 14.54 5.41
C ASP A 76 -10.05 15.32 4.33
N ASN A 77 -9.30 14.60 3.49
CA ASN A 77 -8.62 15.16 2.33
C ASN A 77 -9.62 15.72 1.29
N ASP A 78 -10.69 14.98 0.98
CA ASP A 78 -11.71 15.43 0.03
C ASP A 78 -12.44 16.69 0.55
N GLU A 79 -12.74 16.74 1.85
CA GLU A 79 -13.33 17.91 2.51
C GLU A 79 -12.37 19.12 2.45
N THR A 80 -11.08 18.92 2.70
CA THR A 80 -10.05 19.95 2.61
C THR A 80 -9.92 20.50 1.19
N ILE A 81 -9.82 19.62 0.18
CA ILE A 81 -9.76 20.02 -1.24
C ILE A 81 -11.05 20.77 -1.63
N GLY A 82 -12.21 20.28 -1.21
CA GLY A 82 -13.48 20.94 -1.46
C GLY A 82 -13.55 22.35 -0.87
N ALA A 83 -13.05 22.54 0.35
CA ALA A 83 -12.97 23.84 0.99
C ALA A 83 -12.01 24.80 0.26
N LEU A 84 -10.83 24.32 -0.15
CA LEU A 84 -9.84 25.10 -0.91
C LEU A 84 -10.43 25.57 -2.26
N LEU A 85 -11.12 24.70 -2.98
CA LEU A 85 -11.70 25.00 -4.30
C LEU A 85 -12.94 25.91 -4.23
N SER A 86 -13.75 25.82 -3.16
CA SER A 86 -14.99 26.59 -3.01
C SER A 86 -14.79 27.96 -2.38
N SER A 87 -13.66 28.24 -1.78
CA SER A 87 -13.39 29.48 -1.07
C SER A 87 -13.13 30.65 -2.04
N ALA A 88 -14.00 31.66 -2.01
CA ALA A 88 -13.75 32.94 -2.69
C ALA A 88 -12.73 33.84 -1.94
N LYS A 89 -12.29 33.41 -0.76
CA LYS A 89 -11.24 34.05 0.07
C LYS A 89 -10.07 33.07 0.24
N PRO A 90 -8.86 33.58 0.51
CA PRO A 90 -7.77 32.70 0.91
C PRO A 90 -8.20 31.80 2.08
N TYR A 91 -7.84 30.52 2.01
CA TYR A 91 -8.10 29.59 3.10
C TYR A 91 -7.29 30.04 4.33
N GLU A 92 -7.97 30.27 5.45
CA GLU A 92 -7.33 30.81 6.68
C GLU A 92 -6.82 29.69 7.62
N GLY A 93 -6.98 28.40 7.24
CA GLY A 93 -6.49 27.26 8.01
C GLY A 93 -5.08 26.84 7.56
N GLU A 94 -4.38 26.13 8.43
CA GLU A 94 -3.16 25.44 8.03
C GLU A 94 -3.53 24.32 7.02
N VAL A 95 -2.92 24.39 5.84
CA VAL A 95 -3.06 23.33 4.85
C VAL A 95 -2.00 22.28 5.17
N GLY A 96 -2.42 21.15 5.73
CA GLY A 96 -1.54 19.99 5.89
C GLY A 96 -1.23 19.32 4.55
N ASN A 97 -0.72 18.09 4.59
CA ASN A 97 -0.51 17.30 3.38
C ASN A 97 -1.79 17.15 2.59
N LEU A 98 -1.67 17.15 1.27
CA LEU A 98 -2.73 16.76 0.34
C LEU A 98 -2.43 15.39 -0.25
N TYR A 99 -3.48 14.66 -0.60
CA TYR A 99 -3.35 13.30 -1.07
C TYR A 99 -4.15 13.08 -2.37
N THR A 100 -3.59 12.26 -3.26
CA THR A 100 -4.34 11.65 -4.35
C THR A 100 -4.37 10.15 -4.13
N PHE A 101 -5.56 9.58 -3.97
CA PHE A 101 -5.72 8.15 -3.72
C PHE A 101 -6.13 7.39 -4.99
N THR A 102 -5.52 6.22 -5.19
CA THR A 102 -5.88 5.26 -6.24
C THR A 102 -6.19 3.92 -5.59
N LEU A 103 -7.38 3.38 -5.86
CA LEU A 103 -7.78 2.05 -5.40
C LEU A 103 -7.65 1.05 -6.54
N ALA A 104 -6.79 0.04 -6.35
CA ALA A 104 -6.48 -1.00 -7.33
C ALA A 104 -7.04 -2.36 -6.93
N GLY A 105 -7.29 -3.21 -7.92
CA GLY A 105 -7.74 -4.58 -7.69
C GLY A 105 -6.61 -5.55 -7.37
N SER A 106 -5.39 -5.24 -7.83
CA SER A 106 -4.22 -6.11 -7.68
C SER A 106 -2.92 -5.34 -7.47
N ALA A 107 -1.92 -6.00 -6.90
CA ALA A 107 -0.59 -5.43 -6.71
C ALA A 107 0.15 -5.19 -8.05
N ASP A 108 -0.19 -5.94 -9.10
CA ASP A 108 0.40 -5.79 -10.43
C ASP A 108 0.03 -4.46 -11.09
N GLU A 109 -1.10 -3.86 -10.71
CA GLU A 109 -1.49 -2.53 -11.16
C GLU A 109 -0.68 -1.43 -10.47
N VAL A 110 -0.30 -1.64 -9.21
CA VAL A 110 0.34 -0.65 -8.33
C VAL A 110 1.87 -0.65 -8.46
N THR A 111 2.47 -1.84 -8.48
CA THR A 111 3.93 -2.03 -8.42
C THR A 111 4.69 -1.29 -9.53
N PRO A 112 4.29 -1.36 -10.82
CA PRO A 112 5.00 -0.65 -11.88
C PRO A 112 4.93 0.87 -11.72
N ALA A 113 3.81 1.41 -11.25
CA ALA A 113 3.60 2.83 -11.04
C ALA A 113 4.47 3.37 -9.88
N LEU A 114 4.60 2.60 -8.79
CA LEU A 114 5.48 2.94 -7.68
C LEU A 114 6.95 2.96 -8.13
N ILE A 115 7.41 1.93 -8.85
CA ILE A 115 8.80 1.84 -9.34
C ILE A 115 9.13 2.97 -10.33
N LYS A 116 8.18 3.38 -11.19
CA LYS A 116 8.38 4.48 -12.15
C LYS A 116 8.34 5.86 -11.52
N GLY A 117 7.81 5.99 -10.30
CA GLY A 117 7.59 7.29 -9.66
C GLY A 117 6.27 7.96 -10.05
N ASP A 118 5.32 7.21 -10.62
CA ASP A 118 3.95 7.67 -10.83
C ASP A 118 3.15 7.68 -9.51
N LEU A 119 3.60 6.91 -8.52
CA LEU A 119 3.12 6.87 -7.13
C LEU A 119 4.27 7.17 -6.18
N ASP A 120 3.94 7.74 -5.03
CA ASP A 120 4.89 8.05 -3.96
C ASP A 120 4.85 6.99 -2.85
N MET A 121 3.65 6.47 -2.56
CA MET A 121 3.40 5.46 -1.54
C MET A 121 2.42 4.40 -2.06
N ALA A 122 2.47 3.21 -1.46
CA ALA A 122 1.52 2.15 -1.77
C ALA A 122 1.24 1.24 -0.57
N CYS A 123 -0.01 0.82 -0.40
CA CYS A 123 -0.39 -0.23 0.54
C CYS A 123 -0.36 -1.57 -0.20
N VAL A 124 0.59 -2.43 0.18
CA VAL A 124 0.90 -3.69 -0.52
C VAL A 124 1.03 -4.86 0.46
N PRO A 125 0.98 -6.12 -0.03
CA PRO A 125 1.31 -7.28 0.80
C PRO A 125 2.71 -7.17 1.42
N ALA A 126 2.84 -7.60 2.68
CA ALA A 126 4.07 -7.45 3.45
C ALA A 126 5.29 -8.13 2.78
N ASN A 127 5.13 -9.34 2.26
CA ASN A 127 6.19 -10.04 1.56
C ASN A 127 6.60 -9.34 0.25
N LEU A 128 5.63 -8.75 -0.46
CA LEU A 128 5.89 -8.01 -1.70
C LEU A 128 6.75 -6.77 -1.44
N ALA A 129 6.60 -6.11 -0.29
CA ALA A 129 7.45 -4.99 0.08
C ALA A 129 8.94 -5.39 0.13
N ALA A 130 9.26 -6.55 0.71
CA ALA A 130 10.62 -7.08 0.72
C ALA A 130 11.13 -7.42 -0.70
N VAL A 131 10.27 -8.03 -1.53
CA VAL A 131 10.58 -8.29 -2.95
C VAL A 131 10.86 -6.99 -3.70
N LEU A 132 10.08 -5.93 -3.47
CA LEU A 132 10.27 -4.62 -4.08
C LEU A 132 11.59 -3.98 -3.64
N TYR A 133 11.90 -4.03 -2.33
CA TYR A 133 13.17 -3.55 -1.80
C TYR A 133 14.35 -4.21 -2.52
N GLY A 134 14.37 -5.55 -2.61
CA GLY A 134 15.43 -6.27 -3.32
C GLY A 134 15.51 -5.93 -4.81
N LYS A 135 14.39 -5.89 -5.51
CA LYS A 135 14.33 -5.60 -6.95
C LYS A 135 14.73 -4.17 -7.31
N THR A 136 14.49 -3.22 -6.41
CA THR A 136 14.80 -1.80 -6.62
C THR A 136 16.16 -1.40 -6.05
N GLY A 137 16.89 -2.34 -5.41
CA GLY A 137 18.18 -2.04 -4.77
C GLY A 137 18.02 -1.09 -3.58
N GLY A 138 16.94 -1.23 -2.80
CA GLY A 138 16.69 -0.42 -1.62
C GLY A 138 15.94 0.90 -1.89
N ALA A 139 15.38 1.10 -3.07
CA ALA A 139 14.69 2.34 -3.41
C ALA A 139 13.28 2.49 -2.78
N VAL A 140 12.84 1.53 -1.98
CA VAL A 140 11.60 1.61 -1.19
C VAL A 140 11.87 1.26 0.26
N GLU A 141 11.06 1.82 1.16
CA GLU A 141 11.07 1.51 2.58
C GLU A 141 9.65 1.39 3.14
N VAL A 142 9.49 0.65 4.23
CA VAL A 142 8.20 0.46 4.89
C VAL A 142 8.00 1.55 5.93
N LEU A 143 6.88 2.26 5.82
CA LEU A 143 6.48 3.32 6.77
C LEU A 143 5.69 2.76 7.95
N ALA A 144 4.81 1.78 7.70
CA ALA A 144 3.96 1.19 8.72
C ALA A 144 3.48 -0.21 8.31
N VAL A 145 3.23 -1.08 9.29
CA VAL A 145 2.32 -2.21 9.14
C VAL A 145 0.90 -1.67 9.27
N ASN A 146 0.06 -1.91 8.24
CA ASN A 146 -1.30 -1.40 8.17
C ASN A 146 -2.38 -2.48 8.38
N THR A 147 -2.03 -3.75 8.26
CA THR A 147 -2.97 -4.87 8.37
C THR A 147 -2.24 -6.10 8.90
N LEU A 148 -2.70 -6.61 10.04
CA LEU A 148 -2.22 -7.89 10.57
C LEU A 148 -2.89 -9.07 9.85
N GLY A 149 -2.96 -10.25 10.46
CA GLY A 149 -3.57 -11.43 9.87
C GLY A 149 -5.07 -11.23 9.63
N VAL A 150 -5.54 -11.59 8.43
CA VAL A 150 -6.95 -11.50 8.00
C VAL A 150 -7.40 -12.76 7.25
N LEU A 151 -6.62 -13.84 7.34
CA LEU A 151 -6.81 -15.07 6.59
C LEU A 151 -7.55 -16.11 7.43
N TYR A 152 -8.52 -16.77 6.81
CA TYR A 152 -9.36 -17.77 7.44
C TYR A 152 -9.53 -18.99 6.53
N ILE A 153 -9.53 -20.18 7.14
CA ILE A 153 -10.14 -21.34 6.49
C ILE A 153 -11.62 -21.27 6.74
N VAL A 154 -12.40 -21.18 5.68
CA VAL A 154 -13.87 -21.29 5.74
C VAL A 154 -14.33 -22.65 5.24
N GLU A 155 -15.41 -23.15 5.81
CA GLU A 155 -15.96 -24.44 5.45
C GLU A 155 -17.49 -24.41 5.38
N ASN A 156 -18.03 -24.99 4.30
CA ASN A 156 -19.42 -25.35 4.22
C ASN A 156 -19.57 -26.82 4.66
N GLY A 157 -19.55 -27.03 5.97
CA GLY A 157 -19.49 -28.32 6.64
C GLY A 157 -18.98 -28.21 8.06
N GLU A 158 -18.66 -29.34 8.69
CA GLU A 158 -18.22 -29.43 10.09
C GLU A 158 -17.00 -30.39 10.26
N THR A 159 -16.20 -30.58 9.20
CA THR A 159 -15.11 -31.56 9.22
C THR A 159 -13.81 -30.97 9.73
N VAL A 160 -13.58 -29.66 9.53
CA VAL A 160 -12.35 -28.99 9.92
C VAL A 160 -12.52 -28.37 11.31
N GLN A 161 -11.84 -28.91 12.32
CA GLN A 161 -11.80 -28.41 13.70
C GLN A 161 -10.39 -27.95 14.11
N SER A 162 -9.36 -28.38 13.35
CA SER A 162 -7.95 -28.06 13.57
C SER A 162 -7.19 -28.07 12.26
N MET A 163 -5.96 -27.58 12.26
CA MET A 163 -5.08 -27.68 11.08
C MET A 163 -4.90 -29.13 10.60
N ALA A 164 -4.86 -30.10 11.53
CA ALA A 164 -4.66 -31.51 11.20
C ALA A 164 -5.78 -32.08 10.31
N ASP A 165 -7.00 -31.56 10.43
CA ASP A 165 -8.16 -32.02 9.65
C ASP A 165 -8.10 -31.58 8.16
N LEU A 166 -7.17 -30.70 7.82
CA LEU A 166 -6.92 -30.30 6.43
C LEU A 166 -6.20 -31.40 5.62
N LYS A 167 -5.61 -32.39 6.28
CA LYS A 167 -4.93 -33.50 5.60
C LYS A 167 -5.90 -34.30 4.72
N GLY A 168 -5.56 -34.49 3.46
CA GLY A 168 -6.39 -35.14 2.46
C GLY A 168 -7.47 -34.25 1.85
N GLN A 169 -7.60 -32.99 2.28
CA GLN A 169 -8.63 -32.08 1.79
C GLN A 169 -8.19 -31.32 0.54
N THR A 170 -9.18 -30.82 -0.19
CA THR A 170 -8.98 -29.83 -1.25
C THR A 170 -9.38 -28.44 -0.71
N ILE A 171 -8.44 -27.50 -0.78
CA ILE A 171 -8.61 -26.12 -0.33
C ILE A 171 -8.57 -25.22 -1.55
N VAL A 172 -9.66 -24.50 -1.83
CA VAL A 172 -9.67 -23.47 -2.88
C VAL A 172 -9.07 -22.19 -2.31
N ALA A 173 -8.12 -21.61 -3.00
CA ALA A 173 -7.40 -20.42 -2.53
C ALA A 173 -7.09 -19.46 -3.67
N ALA A 174 -6.78 -18.20 -3.34
CA ALA A 174 -6.22 -17.20 -4.26
C ALA A 174 -5.03 -16.50 -3.59
N GLY A 175 -4.27 -15.75 -4.38
CA GLY A 175 -3.09 -15.06 -3.87
C GLY A 175 -1.82 -15.92 -3.91
N LYS A 176 -1.69 -16.74 -4.94
CA LYS A 176 -0.45 -17.49 -5.21
C LYS A 176 0.72 -16.50 -5.39
N GLY A 177 1.87 -16.80 -4.78
CA GLY A 177 3.05 -15.92 -4.77
C GLY A 177 2.95 -14.74 -3.80
N SER A 178 1.96 -14.74 -2.90
CA SER A 178 1.77 -13.69 -1.90
C SER A 178 1.44 -14.26 -0.51
N THR A 179 1.22 -13.41 0.48
CA THR A 179 0.95 -13.80 1.88
C THR A 179 -0.01 -14.98 2.04
N PRO A 180 -1.16 -15.08 1.34
CA PRO A 180 -2.05 -16.23 1.51
C PRO A 180 -1.40 -17.58 1.23
N GLU A 181 -0.59 -17.70 0.17
CA GLU A 181 0.11 -18.93 -0.13
C GLU A 181 1.12 -19.28 0.94
N TYR A 182 2.01 -18.34 1.24
CA TYR A 182 3.12 -18.61 2.14
C TYR A 182 2.65 -18.89 3.57
N ALA A 183 1.68 -18.13 4.07
CA ALA A 183 1.10 -18.36 5.38
C ALA A 183 0.42 -19.73 5.50
N LEU A 184 -0.39 -20.12 4.48
CA LEU A 184 -1.03 -21.43 4.49
C LEU A 184 0.00 -22.57 4.46
N ARG A 185 0.98 -22.50 3.55
CA ARG A 185 2.02 -23.52 3.40
C ARG A 185 2.85 -23.66 4.68
N TYR A 186 3.26 -22.53 5.27
CA TYR A 186 3.98 -22.52 6.53
C TYR A 186 3.19 -23.20 7.64
N LEU A 187 1.94 -22.78 7.87
CA LEU A 187 1.09 -23.35 8.90
C LEU A 187 0.80 -24.85 8.68
N LEU A 188 0.63 -25.30 7.44
CA LEU A 188 0.51 -26.72 7.12
C LEU A 188 1.78 -27.47 7.53
N THR A 189 2.95 -26.97 7.14
CA THR A 189 4.25 -27.59 7.44
C THR A 189 4.50 -27.71 8.95
N GLU A 190 4.27 -26.62 9.70
CA GLU A 190 4.42 -26.60 11.16
C GLU A 190 3.45 -27.53 11.88
N ASN A 191 2.33 -27.89 11.25
CA ASN A 191 1.40 -28.91 11.75
C ASN A 191 1.65 -30.31 11.18
N GLY A 192 2.82 -30.55 10.55
CA GLY A 192 3.24 -31.87 10.07
C GLY A 192 2.49 -32.33 8.80
N ILE A 193 1.93 -31.37 8.04
CA ILE A 193 1.21 -31.62 6.78
C ILE A 193 2.07 -31.12 5.62
N ASP A 194 2.47 -32.01 4.71
CA ASP A 194 3.21 -31.64 3.49
C ASP A 194 2.24 -30.91 2.52
N PRO A 195 2.43 -29.61 2.25
CA PRO A 195 1.49 -28.85 1.42
C PRO A 195 1.45 -29.28 -0.05
N ASP A 196 2.43 -30.07 -0.50
CA ASP A 196 2.50 -30.58 -1.87
C ASP A 196 2.01 -32.03 -2.03
N LYS A 197 1.81 -32.76 -0.92
CA LYS A 197 1.43 -34.18 -0.95
C LYS A 197 0.18 -34.50 -0.15
N ASP A 198 0.02 -33.84 1.00
CA ASP A 198 -1.01 -34.19 1.98
C ASP A 198 -2.31 -33.39 1.78
N VAL A 199 -2.28 -32.30 1.00
CA VAL A 199 -3.44 -31.46 0.64
C VAL A 199 -3.44 -31.17 -0.85
N THR A 200 -4.58 -30.81 -1.40
CA THR A 200 -4.68 -30.22 -2.73
C THR A 200 -5.05 -28.76 -2.60
N ILE A 201 -4.21 -27.84 -3.06
CA ILE A 201 -4.53 -26.42 -3.08
C ILE A 201 -4.91 -26.04 -4.51
N ASP A 202 -6.20 -25.74 -4.73
CA ASP A 202 -6.75 -25.32 -6.02
C ASP A 202 -6.69 -23.79 -6.13
N TRP A 203 -5.65 -23.28 -6.78
CA TRP A 203 -5.39 -21.87 -6.93
C TRP A 203 -6.29 -21.21 -7.97
N LYS A 204 -7.02 -20.19 -7.55
CA LYS A 204 -7.82 -19.29 -8.41
C LYS A 204 -7.08 -17.96 -8.63
N SER A 205 -7.50 -17.25 -9.67
CA SER A 205 -6.94 -15.92 -9.98
C SER A 205 -7.34 -14.88 -8.93
N GLU A 206 -8.59 -14.96 -8.42
CA GLU A 206 -9.16 -14.00 -7.49
C GLU A 206 -9.94 -14.69 -6.37
N HIS A 207 -10.05 -13.99 -5.21
CA HIS A 207 -10.84 -14.47 -4.06
C HIS A 207 -12.34 -14.59 -4.39
N SER A 208 -12.86 -13.77 -5.30
CA SER A 208 -14.24 -13.84 -5.80
C SER A 208 -14.56 -15.20 -6.46
N GLU A 209 -13.58 -15.80 -7.14
CA GLU A 209 -13.71 -17.14 -7.75
C GLU A 209 -13.76 -18.24 -6.68
N CYS A 210 -13.00 -18.09 -5.58
CA CYS A 210 -13.10 -18.99 -4.43
C CYS A 210 -14.49 -18.93 -3.79
N VAL A 211 -15.05 -17.73 -3.62
CA VAL A 211 -16.43 -17.54 -3.13
C VAL A 211 -17.45 -18.19 -4.08
N ALA A 212 -17.26 -18.05 -5.40
CA ALA A 212 -18.14 -18.68 -6.39
C ALA A 212 -18.05 -20.22 -6.36
N ALA A 213 -16.85 -20.79 -6.17
CA ALA A 213 -16.65 -22.23 -6.04
C ALA A 213 -17.35 -22.80 -4.80
N LEU A 214 -17.26 -22.10 -3.65
CA LEU A 214 -18.02 -22.45 -2.44
C LEU A 214 -19.53 -22.37 -2.68
N ALA A 215 -20.02 -21.26 -3.25
CA ALA A 215 -21.45 -21.03 -3.46
C ALA A 215 -22.09 -22.02 -4.45
N SER A 216 -21.32 -22.51 -5.42
CA SER A 216 -21.77 -23.53 -6.37
C SER A 216 -21.66 -24.96 -5.87
N GLY A 217 -21.07 -25.19 -4.68
CA GLY A 217 -20.80 -26.51 -4.13
C GLY A 217 -19.65 -27.26 -4.84
N GLN A 218 -18.85 -26.56 -5.65
CA GLN A 218 -17.64 -27.15 -6.27
C GLN A 218 -16.51 -27.31 -5.25
N ALA A 219 -16.52 -26.52 -4.17
CA ALA A 219 -15.60 -26.60 -3.06
C ALA A 219 -16.39 -26.60 -1.75
N ALA A 220 -15.87 -27.31 -0.74
CA ALA A 220 -16.38 -27.29 0.63
C ALA A 220 -15.49 -26.40 1.54
N ILE A 221 -14.21 -26.28 1.23
CA ILE A 221 -13.20 -25.61 2.02
C ILE A 221 -12.49 -24.56 1.16
N ALA A 222 -12.31 -23.36 1.69
CA ALA A 222 -11.51 -22.33 1.04
C ALA A 222 -10.66 -21.54 2.03
N LEU A 223 -9.51 -21.02 1.54
CA LEU A 223 -8.75 -19.97 2.20
C LEU A 223 -9.25 -18.62 1.68
N LEU A 224 -9.79 -17.81 2.55
CA LEU A 224 -10.29 -16.47 2.21
C LEU A 224 -9.78 -15.42 3.20
N PRO A 225 -9.41 -14.22 2.71
CA PRO A 225 -9.24 -13.06 3.58
C PRO A 225 -10.58 -12.39 3.88
N GLN A 226 -10.65 -11.57 4.94
CA GLN A 226 -11.67 -10.54 5.01
C GLN A 226 -11.44 -9.50 3.89
N PRO A 227 -12.49 -8.91 3.31
CA PRO A 227 -13.92 -9.11 3.58
C PRO A 227 -14.57 -10.29 2.83
N PHE A 228 -13.80 -11.07 2.06
CA PHE A 228 -14.36 -12.17 1.25
C PHE A 228 -14.99 -13.30 2.08
N VAL A 229 -14.51 -13.52 3.30
CA VAL A 229 -15.19 -14.40 4.28
C VAL A 229 -16.63 -13.93 4.51
N THR A 230 -16.81 -12.64 4.83
CA THR A 230 -18.13 -12.04 5.04
C THR A 230 -18.99 -12.10 3.79
N VAL A 231 -18.43 -11.81 2.60
CA VAL A 231 -19.13 -11.96 1.31
C VAL A 231 -19.62 -13.41 1.12
N ALA A 232 -18.77 -14.39 1.40
CA ALA A 232 -19.14 -15.81 1.28
C ALA A 232 -20.27 -16.17 2.26
N GLN A 233 -20.18 -15.75 3.51
CA GLN A 233 -21.20 -15.97 4.53
C GLN A 233 -22.55 -15.32 4.19
N THR A 234 -22.58 -14.23 3.45
CA THR A 234 -23.85 -13.62 2.99
C THR A 234 -24.50 -14.44 1.87
N LYS A 235 -23.74 -15.25 1.15
CA LYS A 235 -24.21 -16.04 0.00
C LYS A 235 -24.51 -17.51 0.32
N ILE A 236 -23.89 -18.04 1.38
CA ILE A 236 -23.90 -19.45 1.71
C ILE A 236 -24.35 -19.60 3.16
N GLU A 237 -25.58 -20.10 3.33
CA GLU A 237 -26.12 -20.37 4.67
C GLU A 237 -25.31 -21.48 5.35
N GLY A 238 -24.92 -21.26 6.60
CA GLY A 238 -24.13 -22.22 7.38
C GLY A 238 -22.63 -22.21 7.11
N LEU A 239 -22.13 -21.38 6.21
CA LEU A 239 -20.68 -21.23 6.03
C LEU A 239 -20.04 -20.68 7.30
N ARG A 240 -19.09 -21.43 7.85
CA ARG A 240 -18.39 -21.04 9.08
C ARG A 240 -16.92 -20.67 8.82
N MET A 241 -16.37 -19.83 9.66
CA MET A 241 -14.93 -19.68 9.82
C MET A 241 -14.43 -20.87 10.63
N ALA A 242 -13.82 -21.85 9.97
CA ALA A 242 -13.35 -23.07 10.59
C ALA A 242 -12.06 -22.84 11.37
N LEU A 243 -11.09 -22.09 10.76
CA LEU A 243 -9.83 -21.73 11.40
C LEU A 243 -9.52 -20.26 11.16
N ASP A 244 -9.05 -19.57 12.18
CA ASP A 244 -8.41 -18.27 12.09
C ASP A 244 -6.90 -18.49 11.98
N LEU A 245 -6.30 -18.16 10.82
CA LEU A 245 -4.87 -18.40 10.60
C LEU A 245 -3.98 -17.51 11.46
N THR A 246 -4.48 -16.36 11.96
CA THR A 246 -3.76 -15.55 12.93
C THR A 246 -3.64 -16.29 14.25
N ALA A 247 -4.75 -16.85 14.75
CA ALA A 247 -4.74 -17.64 15.96
C ALA A 247 -3.90 -18.93 15.81
N GLU A 248 -3.90 -19.57 14.64
CA GLU A 248 -3.03 -20.73 14.38
C GLU A 248 -1.55 -20.34 14.31
N TRP A 249 -1.22 -19.16 13.79
CA TRP A 249 0.13 -18.62 13.78
C TRP A 249 0.65 -18.31 15.18
N ASP A 250 -0.18 -17.66 16.00
CA ASP A 250 0.18 -17.29 17.37
C ASP A 250 0.46 -18.53 18.26
N LYS A 251 -0.19 -19.67 17.97
CA LYS A 251 0.07 -20.94 18.69
C LYS A 251 1.49 -21.47 18.48
N LEU A 252 2.18 -21.08 17.39
CA LEU A 252 3.54 -21.55 17.11
C LEU A 252 4.59 -20.88 17.99
N ASP A 253 4.26 -19.77 18.65
CA ASP A 253 5.15 -19.01 19.56
C ASP A 253 6.54 -18.76 18.94
N ASN A 254 6.57 -18.42 17.66
CA ASN A 254 7.79 -18.26 16.86
C ASN A 254 8.39 -16.83 16.94
N GLY A 255 7.87 -15.98 17.84
CA GLY A 255 8.33 -14.61 18.06
C GLY A 255 7.91 -13.62 16.96
N SER A 256 7.07 -14.04 16.01
CA SER A 256 6.55 -13.19 14.93
C SER A 256 5.03 -13.07 14.96
N ALA A 257 4.46 -12.18 14.14
CA ALA A 257 3.03 -12.06 13.93
C ALA A 257 2.69 -12.31 12.45
N LEU A 258 1.50 -12.85 12.18
CA LEU A 258 1.01 -12.90 10.79
C LEU A 258 0.69 -11.49 10.30
N ILE A 259 1.40 -11.01 9.29
CA ILE A 259 1.24 -9.67 8.72
C ILE A 259 0.77 -9.79 7.27
N THR A 260 -0.35 -9.13 6.96
CA THR A 260 -0.91 -9.15 5.62
C THR A 260 -0.44 -7.96 4.79
N GLY A 261 -0.46 -6.75 5.36
CA GLY A 261 -0.22 -5.53 4.62
C GLY A 261 0.67 -4.51 5.30
N VAL A 262 1.36 -3.74 4.46
CA VAL A 262 2.23 -2.63 4.88
C VAL A 262 2.01 -1.41 3.97
N ILE A 263 2.41 -0.24 4.44
CA ILE A 263 2.55 0.97 3.63
C ILE A 263 4.03 1.07 3.27
N VAL A 264 4.33 1.06 1.98
CA VAL A 264 5.66 1.35 1.46
C VAL A 264 5.70 2.74 0.84
N ALA A 265 6.83 3.41 0.93
CA ALA A 265 7.13 4.65 0.22
C ALA A 265 8.39 4.52 -0.61
N ARG A 266 8.53 5.36 -1.61
CA ARG A 266 9.79 5.54 -2.30
C ARG A 266 10.75 6.30 -1.40
N ARG A 267 12.00 5.81 -1.31
CA ARG A 267 13.04 6.40 -0.46
C ARG A 267 13.33 7.87 -0.80
N ASP A 268 13.40 8.21 -2.09
CA ASP A 268 13.63 9.59 -2.53
C ASP A 268 12.52 10.56 -2.12
N VAL A 269 11.28 10.07 -1.99
CA VAL A 269 10.14 10.86 -1.49
C VAL A 269 10.26 11.10 0.02
N VAL A 270 10.66 10.06 0.77
CA VAL A 270 10.86 10.13 2.23
C VAL A 270 12.01 11.08 2.56
N GLU A 271 13.15 10.92 1.87
CA GLU A 271 14.33 11.77 2.07
C GLU A 271 14.07 13.25 1.73
N ALA A 272 13.24 13.50 0.71
CA ALA A 272 12.88 14.87 0.32
C ALA A 272 11.85 15.54 1.24
N ASN A 273 11.01 14.76 1.95
CA ASN A 273 9.86 15.28 2.69
C ASN A 273 9.68 14.59 4.06
N PRO A 274 10.70 14.47 4.92
CA PRO A 274 10.61 13.67 6.15
C PRO A 274 9.50 14.15 7.09
N GLY A 275 9.36 15.46 7.31
CA GLY A 275 8.31 16.02 8.17
C GLY A 275 6.89 15.79 7.62
N ALA A 276 6.72 15.82 6.30
CA ALA A 276 5.44 15.52 5.67
C ALA A 276 5.10 14.01 5.76
N VAL A 277 6.10 13.13 5.71
CA VAL A 277 5.91 11.69 5.93
C VAL A 277 5.49 11.41 7.38
N ASP A 278 6.12 12.06 8.36
CA ASP A 278 5.72 11.94 9.75
C ASP A 278 4.28 12.44 9.98
N SER A 279 3.91 13.56 9.36
CA SER A 279 2.53 14.07 9.37
C SER A 279 1.54 13.11 8.72
N PHE A 280 1.92 12.46 7.60
CA PHE A 280 1.10 11.41 6.99
C PHE A 280 0.87 10.25 7.96
N LEU A 281 1.91 9.76 8.64
CA LEU A 281 1.79 8.65 9.59
C LEU A 281 0.88 9.01 10.78
N GLN A 282 0.97 10.23 11.29
CA GLN A 282 0.06 10.73 12.34
C GLN A 282 -1.40 10.76 11.85
N ASN A 283 -1.65 11.30 10.65
CA ASN A 283 -2.97 11.37 10.06
C ASN A 283 -3.53 9.96 9.76
N TYR A 284 -2.66 9.04 9.31
CA TYR A 284 -3.04 7.66 9.08
C TYR A 284 -3.39 6.95 10.39
N ALA A 285 -2.59 7.12 11.46
CA ALA A 285 -2.87 6.55 12.77
C ALA A 285 -4.22 7.05 13.32
N ALA A 286 -4.50 8.34 13.21
CA ALA A 286 -5.80 8.91 13.59
C ALA A 286 -6.95 8.34 12.75
N SER A 287 -6.74 8.12 11.44
CA SER A 287 -7.71 7.46 10.56
C SER A 287 -8.00 6.03 11.01
N VAL A 288 -6.97 5.25 11.34
CA VAL A 288 -7.11 3.87 11.84
C VAL A 288 -7.86 3.82 13.15
N GLU A 289 -7.51 4.68 14.11
CA GLU A 289 -8.22 4.78 15.39
C GLU A 289 -9.70 5.10 15.18
N TRP A 290 -9.99 6.06 14.31
CA TRP A 290 -11.37 6.41 14.00
C TRP A 290 -12.13 5.26 13.32
N VAL A 291 -11.54 4.59 12.34
CA VAL A 291 -12.14 3.43 11.64
C VAL A 291 -12.48 2.32 12.62
N ASN A 292 -11.56 1.99 13.52
CA ASN A 292 -11.77 0.93 14.52
C ASN A 292 -12.80 1.31 15.59
N GLY A 293 -12.94 2.62 15.89
CA GLY A 293 -13.89 3.14 16.88
C GLY A 293 -15.29 3.44 16.32
N ASN A 294 -15.45 3.57 14.99
CA ASN A 294 -16.68 4.03 14.35
C ASN A 294 -17.09 3.09 13.18
N THR A 295 -17.27 1.80 13.49
CA THR A 295 -17.45 0.74 12.49
C THR A 295 -18.55 1.03 11.46
N ALA A 296 -19.72 1.55 11.88
CA ALA A 296 -20.86 1.80 10.98
C ALA A 296 -20.56 2.95 9.99
N GLU A 297 -20.00 4.05 10.50
CA GLU A 297 -19.63 5.20 9.69
C GLU A 297 -18.44 4.85 8.76
N ALA A 298 -17.46 4.10 9.27
CA ALA A 298 -16.34 3.60 8.47
C ALA A 298 -16.83 2.68 7.35
N ALA A 299 -17.79 1.78 7.63
CA ALA A 299 -18.39 0.92 6.62
C ALA A 299 -19.09 1.71 5.53
N THR A 300 -19.75 2.82 5.88
CA THR A 300 -20.36 3.72 4.90
C THR A 300 -19.31 4.31 3.97
N LEU A 301 -18.19 4.82 4.51
CA LEU A 301 -17.08 5.34 3.70
C LEU A 301 -16.43 4.26 2.83
N VAL A 302 -16.23 3.05 3.37
CA VAL A 302 -15.71 1.90 2.60
C VAL A 302 -16.58 1.62 1.38
N GLY A 303 -17.92 1.73 1.54
CA GLY A 303 -18.87 1.59 0.43
C GLY A 303 -18.80 2.75 -0.56
N GLU A 304 -18.76 3.98 -0.08
CA GLU A 304 -18.70 5.21 -0.91
C GLU A 304 -17.43 5.24 -1.77
N TYR A 305 -16.29 4.83 -1.21
CA TYR A 305 -15.03 4.72 -1.97
C TYR A 305 -14.93 3.44 -2.84
N GLY A 306 -15.95 2.57 -2.82
CA GLY A 306 -16.01 1.40 -3.69
C GLY A 306 -14.96 0.33 -3.38
N ILE A 307 -14.58 0.20 -2.09
CA ILE A 307 -13.67 -0.86 -1.62
C ILE A 307 -14.44 -2.17 -1.55
N VAL A 308 -15.59 -2.17 -0.83
CA VAL A 308 -16.56 -3.26 -0.75
C VAL A 308 -17.92 -2.67 -0.33
N ASP A 309 -19.03 -3.38 -0.55
CA ASP A 309 -20.35 -2.92 -0.12
C ASP A 309 -20.39 -2.59 1.38
N ALA A 310 -21.02 -1.45 1.74
CA ALA A 310 -21.07 -0.96 3.12
C ALA A 310 -21.62 -2.00 4.11
N ALA A 311 -22.67 -2.74 3.73
CA ALA A 311 -23.26 -3.79 4.58
C ALA A 311 -22.32 -4.98 4.81
N VAL A 312 -21.41 -5.25 3.88
CA VAL A 312 -20.34 -6.25 4.04
C VAL A 312 -19.24 -5.66 4.92
N ALA A 313 -18.83 -4.41 4.67
CA ALA A 313 -17.80 -3.73 5.42
C ALA A 313 -18.14 -3.66 6.92
N GLU A 314 -19.38 -3.32 7.28
CA GLU A 314 -19.83 -3.22 8.68
C GLU A 314 -19.61 -4.53 9.45
N LYS A 315 -19.84 -5.67 8.80
CA LYS A 315 -19.64 -7.00 9.42
C LYS A 315 -18.17 -7.44 9.37
N ALA A 316 -17.42 -7.02 8.36
CA ALA A 316 -16.04 -7.46 8.14
C ALA A 316 -15.01 -6.67 8.95
N LEU A 317 -15.21 -5.34 9.14
CA LEU A 317 -14.26 -4.43 9.78
C LEU A 317 -13.72 -4.94 11.12
N PRO A 318 -14.54 -5.52 12.04
CA PRO A 318 -14.02 -6.05 13.31
C PRO A 318 -13.00 -7.19 13.16
N TYR A 319 -12.94 -7.82 11.99
CA TYR A 319 -12.06 -8.95 11.66
C TYR A 319 -10.96 -8.58 10.66
N CYS A 320 -10.85 -7.30 10.30
CA CYS A 320 -9.86 -6.85 9.32
C CYS A 320 -8.50 -6.50 9.92
N ASN A 321 -8.36 -6.54 11.26
CA ASN A 321 -7.11 -6.30 11.99
C ASN A 321 -6.33 -5.08 11.46
N ILE A 322 -7.06 -3.97 11.26
CA ILE A 322 -6.52 -2.72 10.75
C ILE A 322 -5.71 -2.04 11.85
N VAL A 323 -4.44 -1.75 11.57
CA VAL A 323 -3.50 -1.19 12.54
C VAL A 323 -2.64 -0.08 11.90
N CYS A 324 -1.90 0.63 12.74
CA CYS A 324 -0.81 1.52 12.34
C CYS A 324 0.38 1.24 13.27
N LEU A 325 1.23 0.27 12.91
CA LEU A 325 2.46 -0.01 13.66
C LEU A 325 3.63 0.63 12.94
N THR A 326 4.44 1.42 13.65
CA THR A 326 5.55 2.20 13.11
C THR A 326 6.82 1.99 13.92
N GLY A 327 7.98 2.47 13.41
CA GLY A 327 9.25 2.46 14.13
C GLY A 327 9.68 1.06 14.60
N GLY A 328 10.19 0.99 15.84
CA GLY A 328 10.72 -0.25 16.40
C GLY A 328 9.70 -1.39 16.48
N GLU A 329 8.44 -1.11 16.85
CA GLU A 329 7.41 -2.15 16.91
C GLU A 329 7.10 -2.75 15.52
N MET A 330 7.02 -1.89 14.50
CA MET A 330 6.89 -2.34 13.11
C MET A 330 8.06 -3.25 12.73
N LYS A 331 9.29 -2.80 12.97
CA LYS A 331 10.51 -3.55 12.62
C LYS A 331 10.53 -4.92 13.30
N ASP A 332 10.30 -4.98 14.60
CA ASP A 332 10.35 -6.24 15.36
C ASP A 332 9.37 -7.27 14.80
N LYS A 333 8.11 -6.86 14.58
CA LYS A 333 7.06 -7.77 14.07
C LYS A 333 7.29 -8.14 12.60
N LEU A 334 7.61 -7.15 11.75
CA LEU A 334 7.75 -7.37 10.31
C LEU A 334 9.03 -8.16 9.99
N SER A 335 10.16 -7.86 10.63
CA SER A 335 11.39 -8.63 10.42
C SER A 335 11.24 -10.09 10.84
N GLY A 336 10.58 -10.34 12.00
CA GLY A 336 10.26 -11.69 12.44
C GLY A 336 9.38 -12.45 11.44
N TYR A 337 8.32 -11.78 10.93
CA TYR A 337 7.47 -12.36 9.88
C TYR A 337 8.23 -12.68 8.59
N LEU A 338 9.02 -11.73 8.09
CA LEU A 338 9.82 -11.94 6.87
C LEU A 338 10.89 -13.02 7.06
N GLN A 339 11.47 -13.16 8.26
CA GLN A 339 12.41 -14.23 8.58
C GLN A 339 11.74 -15.60 8.48
N VAL A 340 10.55 -15.76 9.09
CA VAL A 340 9.77 -17.00 8.99
C VAL A 340 9.48 -17.38 7.54
N LEU A 341 9.08 -16.40 6.73
CA LEU A 341 8.84 -16.63 5.30
C LEU A 341 10.11 -17.00 4.54
N ALA A 342 11.23 -16.31 4.82
CA ALA A 342 12.51 -16.56 4.17
C ALA A 342 13.06 -17.95 4.50
N ASP A 343 12.90 -18.42 5.73
CA ASP A 343 13.33 -19.73 6.19
C ASP A 343 12.51 -20.86 5.53
N ALA A 344 11.20 -20.62 5.34
CA ALA A 344 10.30 -21.55 4.68
C ALA A 344 10.49 -21.57 3.16
N GLU A 345 10.55 -20.39 2.54
CA GLU A 345 10.65 -20.19 1.09
C GLU A 345 11.38 -18.87 0.78
N PRO A 346 12.70 -18.87 0.57
CA PRO A 346 13.49 -17.64 0.34
C PRO A 346 12.96 -16.76 -0.79
N SER A 347 12.35 -17.36 -1.82
CA SER A 347 11.78 -16.62 -2.95
C SER A 347 10.59 -15.74 -2.55
N SER A 348 9.93 -16.06 -1.43
CA SER A 348 8.80 -15.30 -0.90
C SER A 348 9.14 -13.86 -0.54
N VAL A 349 10.40 -13.61 -0.14
CA VAL A 349 10.94 -12.30 0.22
C VAL A 349 11.92 -11.74 -0.83
N GLY A 350 11.95 -12.35 -2.03
CA GLY A 350 12.84 -11.91 -3.12
C GLY A 350 14.25 -12.50 -3.06
N GLY A 351 14.47 -13.55 -2.29
CA GLY A 351 15.74 -14.30 -2.19
C GLY A 351 16.66 -13.86 -1.06
N ALA A 352 16.45 -12.70 -0.46
CA ALA A 352 17.20 -12.20 0.68
C ALA A 352 16.33 -11.28 1.54
N LEU A 353 16.57 -11.27 2.84
CA LEU A 353 15.92 -10.35 3.76
C LEU A 353 16.39 -8.91 3.52
N PRO A 354 15.50 -7.90 3.70
CA PRO A 354 15.88 -6.50 3.65
C PRO A 354 16.87 -6.11 4.77
N GLY A 355 17.65 -5.05 4.52
CA GLY A 355 18.50 -4.42 5.52
C GLY A 355 17.73 -3.55 6.50
N ASP A 356 18.44 -2.99 7.50
CA ASP A 356 17.85 -2.13 8.53
C ASP A 356 17.21 -0.85 7.93
N ASP A 357 17.74 -0.36 6.83
CA ASP A 357 17.25 0.80 6.09
C ASP A 357 15.91 0.58 5.36
N PHE A 358 15.37 -0.63 5.44
CA PHE A 358 14.03 -0.94 4.95
C PHE A 358 12.91 -0.44 5.87
N TYR A 359 13.21 -0.19 7.14
CA TYR A 359 12.23 0.09 8.19
C TYR A 359 12.32 1.57 8.61
N TYR A 360 11.38 2.39 8.19
CA TYR A 360 11.36 3.82 8.50
C TYR A 360 11.21 4.08 10.00
N GLY A 361 12.08 4.94 10.54
CA GLY A 361 12.02 5.36 11.95
C GLY A 361 12.38 4.28 12.98
N ALA A 362 13.05 3.19 12.58
CA ALA A 362 13.37 2.06 13.46
C ALA A 362 14.88 1.89 13.71
#